data_1dc489ea81a4f819ef5f91f05e46e26f
#
_entry.id   1dc489ea81a4f819ef5f91f05e46e26f
#
_cell.length_a   1.000
_cell.length_b   1.000
_cell.length_c   1.000
_cell.angle_alpha   90.00
_cell.angle_beta   90.00
_cell.angle_gamma   90.00
#
_symmetry.space_group_name_H-M   'P 1'
#
loop_
_entity.id
_entity.type
_entity.pdbx_description
1 polymer ?
#
loop_
_entity_poly.entity_id
_entity_poly.type
_entity_poly.pdbx_seq_one_letter_code
_entity_poly.pdbx_strand_id
1 'polypeptide(L)'
;MIVVVPDAHALPFETVPETNPGESNLYYFWAKNQAAADQELFHDIISFVQNHYNISDEPQERAIAGFSMGGLQAIDSGIAHLGYFSWIGAFSPAPLWEFSNEFKNAIKDPNKINENLRLFEIVAGDNDGMGGLATKEFDSQLSAQKIKHIYTVMPGTHSMFVWRPASANFLQEIFK
;
A
#
# COMPACT_ATOMS: atom_id res chain seq x y z
N MET A 1 -19.57 -7.22 3.24
CA MET A 1 -18.17 -6.75 3.32
C MET A 1 -18.01 -5.90 4.58
N ILE A 2 -16.92 -6.09 5.31
CA ILE A 2 -16.49 -5.22 6.43
C ILE A 2 -15.34 -4.36 5.93
N VAL A 3 -15.39 -3.06 6.21
CA VAL A 3 -14.31 -2.13 5.87
C VAL A 3 -13.71 -1.61 7.17
N VAL A 4 -12.41 -1.73 7.30
CA VAL A 4 -11.63 -1.23 8.44
C VAL A 4 -10.74 -0.10 7.94
N VAL A 5 -10.80 1.04 8.59
CA VAL A 5 -10.01 2.22 8.21
C VAL A 5 -9.13 2.61 9.39
N PRO A 6 -7.90 2.09 9.47
CA PRO A 6 -6.98 2.47 10.53
C PRO A 6 -6.39 3.87 10.29
N ASP A 7 -5.86 4.46 11.35
CA ASP A 7 -4.99 5.63 11.21
C ASP A 7 -3.62 5.15 10.68
N ALA A 8 -3.21 5.66 9.55
CA ALA A 8 -1.93 5.30 8.94
C ALA A 8 -0.70 5.86 9.69
N HIS A 9 -0.91 6.72 10.71
CA HIS A 9 0.13 7.27 11.58
C HIS A 9 0.25 6.43 12.86
N ALA A 10 0.92 5.30 12.77
CA ALA A 10 1.13 4.40 13.91
C ALA A 10 2.14 4.95 14.94
N LEU A 11 2.95 5.95 14.55
CA LEU A 11 3.86 6.65 15.45
C LEU A 11 3.46 8.12 15.61
N PRO A 12 3.48 8.67 16.85
CA PRO A 12 3.33 10.10 17.05
C PRO A 12 4.46 10.88 16.37
N PHE A 13 4.14 12.02 15.72
CA PHE A 13 5.13 12.89 15.08
C PHE A 13 6.24 13.34 16.06
N GLU A 14 5.93 13.45 17.34
CA GLU A 14 6.86 13.85 18.42
C GLU A 14 7.96 12.81 18.70
N THR A 15 7.79 11.57 18.19
CA THR A 15 8.81 10.51 18.33
C THR A 15 9.89 10.57 17.28
N VAL A 16 9.80 11.51 16.33
CA VAL A 16 10.84 11.72 15.33
C VAL A 16 12.00 12.48 15.98
N PRO A 17 13.18 11.87 16.15
CA PRO A 17 14.33 12.58 16.71
C PRO A 17 14.69 13.80 15.84
N GLU A 18 15.18 14.86 16.47
CA GLU A 18 15.88 15.90 15.74
C GLU A 18 17.09 15.25 15.04
N THR A 19 17.04 15.13 13.74
CA THR A 19 18.14 14.54 12.96
C THR A 19 19.24 15.56 12.75
N ASN A 20 20.43 15.08 12.42
CA ASN A 20 21.57 15.95 12.07
C ASN A 20 21.21 16.89 10.90
N PRO A 21 21.83 18.09 10.83
CA PRO A 21 21.64 18.99 9.70
C PRO A 21 21.94 18.26 8.38
N GLY A 22 20.93 18.08 7.53
CA GLY A 22 21.04 17.39 6.23
C GLY A 22 20.25 16.08 6.11
N GLU A 23 19.78 15.49 7.20
CA GLU A 23 18.85 14.37 7.14
C GLU A 23 17.41 14.86 7.25
N SER A 24 16.53 14.35 6.39
CA SER A 24 15.12 14.69 6.44
C SER A 24 14.43 13.94 7.59
N ASN A 25 13.94 14.65 8.61
CA ASN A 25 13.12 14.09 9.67
C ASN A 25 11.93 13.30 9.13
N LEU A 26 11.39 13.74 8.01
CA LEU A 26 10.27 13.11 7.33
C LEU A 26 10.63 11.70 6.79
N TYR A 27 11.85 11.54 6.28
CA TYR A 27 12.37 10.27 5.79
C TYR A 27 12.45 9.22 6.90
N TYR A 28 13.06 9.60 8.02
CA TYR A 28 13.16 8.75 9.19
C TYR A 28 11.78 8.39 9.76
N PHE A 29 10.88 9.38 9.82
CA PHE A 29 9.51 9.16 10.26
C PHE A 29 8.81 8.12 9.38
N TRP A 30 8.83 8.25 8.07
CA TRP A 30 8.13 7.33 7.16
C TRP A 30 8.64 5.89 7.28
N ALA A 31 9.96 5.69 7.32
CA ALA A 31 10.54 4.35 7.47
C ALA A 31 10.12 3.69 8.80
N LYS A 32 10.16 4.44 9.89
CA LYS A 32 9.75 3.95 11.21
C LYS A 32 8.24 3.75 11.30
N ASN A 33 7.46 4.68 10.76
CA ASN A 33 6.01 4.58 10.75
C ASN A 33 5.54 3.40 9.91
N GLN A 34 6.20 3.10 8.78
CA GLN A 34 5.88 1.94 7.96
C GLN A 34 5.97 0.63 8.77
N ALA A 35 7.08 0.43 9.48
CA ALA A 35 7.27 -0.76 10.31
C ALA A 35 6.26 -0.83 11.46
N ALA A 36 5.95 0.31 12.10
CA ALA A 36 4.97 0.37 13.18
C ALA A 36 3.55 0.11 12.68
N ALA A 37 3.18 0.67 11.52
CA ALA A 37 1.86 0.46 10.90
C ALA A 37 1.65 -1.01 10.50
N ASP A 38 2.68 -1.68 9.99
CA ASP A 38 2.62 -3.10 9.68
C ASP A 38 2.42 -3.95 10.94
N GLN A 39 3.13 -3.65 12.01
CA GLN A 39 2.95 -4.31 13.30
C GLN A 39 1.54 -4.08 13.86
N GLU A 40 1.06 -2.85 13.87
CA GLU A 40 -0.29 -2.50 14.33
C GLU A 40 -1.35 -3.23 13.49
N LEU A 41 -1.20 -3.25 12.17
CA LEU A 41 -2.13 -3.94 11.27
C LEU A 41 -2.25 -5.41 11.62
N PHE A 42 -1.14 -6.14 11.71
CA PHE A 42 -1.17 -7.59 11.86
C PHE A 42 -1.36 -8.06 13.31
N HIS A 43 -0.83 -7.35 14.30
CA HIS A 43 -0.94 -7.76 15.70
C HIS A 43 -2.19 -7.23 16.39
N ASP A 44 -2.57 -5.98 16.11
CA ASP A 44 -3.66 -5.34 16.85
C ASP A 44 -4.96 -5.31 16.03
N ILE A 45 -4.94 -4.69 14.85
CA ILE A 45 -6.17 -4.42 14.08
C ILE A 45 -6.80 -5.71 13.55
N ILE A 46 -6.04 -6.55 12.87
CA ILE A 46 -6.55 -7.80 12.32
C ILE A 46 -7.01 -8.73 13.44
N SER A 47 -6.23 -8.85 14.50
CA SER A 47 -6.58 -9.66 15.67
C SER A 47 -7.86 -9.16 16.34
N PHE A 48 -8.02 -7.84 16.48
CA PHE A 48 -9.25 -7.25 16.99
C PHE A 48 -10.46 -7.58 16.11
N VAL A 49 -10.34 -7.42 14.79
CA VAL A 49 -11.42 -7.67 13.85
C VAL A 49 -11.81 -9.15 13.85
N GLN A 50 -10.84 -10.07 13.83
CA GLN A 50 -11.08 -11.51 13.91
C GLN A 50 -11.82 -11.94 15.20
N ASN A 51 -11.50 -11.30 16.31
CA ASN A 51 -12.12 -11.63 17.60
C ASN A 51 -13.54 -11.06 17.78
N HIS A 52 -13.91 -10.03 17.04
CA HIS A 52 -15.18 -9.31 17.22
C HIS A 52 -16.16 -9.47 16.07
N TYR A 53 -15.70 -9.92 14.90
CA TYR A 53 -16.53 -10.05 13.70
C TYR A 53 -16.31 -11.38 13.02
N ASN A 54 -17.38 -11.92 12.44
CA ASN A 54 -17.28 -13.12 11.61
C ASN A 54 -16.72 -12.75 10.24
N ILE A 55 -15.42 -12.91 10.07
CA ILE A 55 -14.69 -12.65 8.83
C ILE A 55 -14.06 -13.93 8.30
N SER A 56 -13.78 -13.94 7.00
CA SER A 56 -13.11 -15.06 6.33
C SER A 56 -11.61 -15.05 6.57
N ASP A 57 -11.01 -16.24 6.60
CA ASP A 57 -9.56 -16.42 6.64
C ASP A 57 -8.96 -16.62 5.24
N GLU A 58 -9.80 -16.69 4.20
CA GLU A 58 -9.37 -16.90 2.84
C GLU A 58 -8.76 -15.63 2.23
N PRO A 59 -7.52 -15.67 1.69
CA PRO A 59 -6.86 -14.49 1.09
C PRO A 59 -7.66 -13.83 -0.02
N GLN A 60 -8.41 -14.61 -0.80
CA GLN A 60 -9.26 -14.11 -1.88
C GLN A 60 -10.48 -13.31 -1.41
N GLU A 61 -10.78 -13.35 -0.12
CA GLU A 61 -11.84 -12.57 0.52
C GLU A 61 -11.27 -11.39 1.34
N ARG A 62 -9.96 -11.10 1.19
CA ARG A 62 -9.25 -10.04 1.87
C ARG A 62 -8.57 -9.10 0.89
N ALA A 63 -8.79 -7.81 1.07
CA ALA A 63 -8.20 -6.75 0.28
C ALA A 63 -7.50 -5.74 1.19
N ILE A 64 -6.42 -5.13 0.69
CA ILE A 64 -5.77 -3.99 1.32
C ILE A 64 -5.67 -2.86 0.31
N ALA A 65 -6.03 -1.64 0.72
CA ALA A 65 -5.93 -0.48 -0.16
C ALA A 65 -5.64 0.80 0.62
N GLY A 66 -5.05 1.77 -0.06
CA GLY A 66 -4.79 3.07 0.54
C GLY A 66 -4.38 4.11 -0.48
N PHE A 67 -4.29 5.36 -0.03
CA PHE A 67 -3.81 6.47 -0.84
C PHE A 67 -2.61 7.15 -0.20
N SER A 68 -1.76 7.77 -1.02
CA SER A 68 -0.54 8.45 -0.57
C SER A 68 0.32 7.51 0.30
N MET A 69 0.66 7.87 1.53
CA MET A 69 1.37 7.01 2.48
C MET A 69 0.63 5.68 2.72
N GLY A 70 -0.70 5.69 2.84
CA GLY A 70 -1.49 4.47 2.95
C GLY A 70 -1.41 3.58 1.70
N GLY A 71 -1.18 4.17 0.52
CA GLY A 71 -0.91 3.43 -0.72
C GLY A 71 0.45 2.72 -0.69
N LEU A 72 1.48 3.36 -0.16
CA LEU A 72 2.77 2.70 0.12
C LEU A 72 2.59 1.54 1.10
N GLN A 73 1.87 1.78 2.21
CA GLN A 73 1.60 0.75 3.22
C GLN A 73 0.84 -0.43 2.65
N ALA A 74 -0.16 -0.19 1.78
CA ALA A 74 -0.92 -1.24 1.12
C ALA A 74 -0.04 -2.10 0.19
N ILE A 75 0.87 -1.48 -0.56
CA ILE A 75 1.83 -2.19 -1.41
C ILE A 75 2.81 -3.00 -0.55
N ASP A 76 3.40 -2.36 0.44
CA ASP A 76 4.44 -2.96 1.28
C ASP A 76 3.90 -4.17 2.04
N SER A 77 2.86 -3.97 2.86
CA SER A 77 2.23 -5.03 3.65
C SER A 77 1.60 -6.12 2.78
N GLY A 78 0.95 -5.73 1.66
CA GLY A 78 0.33 -6.69 0.76
C GLY A 78 1.32 -7.63 0.07
N ILE A 79 2.52 -7.14 -0.27
CA ILE A 79 3.58 -7.96 -0.89
C ILE A 79 4.48 -8.63 0.15
N ALA A 80 4.78 -7.96 1.27
CA ALA A 80 5.56 -8.56 2.36
C ALA A 80 4.86 -9.79 2.95
N HIS A 81 3.53 -9.76 3.03
CA HIS A 81 2.71 -10.84 3.61
C HIS A 81 1.87 -11.56 2.54
N LEU A 82 2.54 -12.04 1.47
CA LEU A 82 1.89 -12.82 0.41
C LEU A 82 1.11 -14.01 0.96
N GLY A 83 -0.12 -14.18 0.49
CA GLY A 83 -1.03 -15.21 0.96
C GLY A 83 -1.96 -14.74 2.09
N TYR A 84 -1.90 -13.46 2.48
CA TYR A 84 -2.85 -12.86 3.42
C TYR A 84 -3.92 -12.02 2.71
N PHE A 85 -3.53 -11.24 1.70
CA PHE A 85 -4.40 -10.45 0.83
C PHE A 85 -4.24 -10.89 -0.61
N SER A 86 -5.32 -10.97 -1.38
CA SER A 86 -5.26 -11.25 -2.83
C SER A 86 -5.54 -10.01 -3.69
N TRP A 87 -5.88 -8.89 -3.06
CA TRP A 87 -6.26 -7.66 -3.76
C TRP A 87 -5.53 -6.49 -3.14
N ILE A 88 -4.74 -5.78 -3.93
CA ILE A 88 -3.98 -4.60 -3.51
C ILE A 88 -4.41 -3.41 -4.35
N GLY A 89 -4.86 -2.33 -3.71
CA GLY A 89 -5.18 -1.05 -4.33
C GLY A 89 -4.31 0.07 -3.78
N ALA A 90 -3.57 0.75 -4.65
CA ALA A 90 -2.68 1.83 -4.26
C ALA A 90 -2.96 3.10 -5.08
N PHE A 91 -3.42 4.16 -4.41
CA PHE A 91 -3.87 5.39 -5.07
C PHE A 91 -2.91 6.52 -4.77
N SER A 92 -2.18 6.98 -5.80
CA SER A 92 -1.06 7.92 -5.67
C SER A 92 -0.07 7.54 -4.57
N PRO A 93 0.42 6.29 -4.52
CA PRO A 93 1.28 5.84 -3.44
C PRO A 93 2.56 6.67 -3.37
N ALA A 94 2.94 7.10 -2.17
CA ALA A 94 4.16 7.87 -1.94
C ALA A 94 4.55 7.79 -0.46
N PRO A 95 5.86 7.76 -0.16
CA PRO A 95 7.01 7.67 -1.07
C PRO A 95 7.35 6.23 -1.46
N LEU A 96 7.62 5.96 -2.72
CA LEU A 96 7.85 4.60 -3.24
C LEU A 96 9.32 4.12 -3.13
N TRP A 97 10.06 4.60 -2.16
CA TRP A 97 11.45 4.16 -1.89
C TRP A 97 11.64 3.63 -0.47
N GLU A 98 10.62 3.76 0.40
CA GLU A 98 10.68 3.38 1.82
C GLU A 98 10.05 2.01 2.08
N PHE A 99 10.31 1.04 1.21
CA PHE A 99 9.83 -0.33 1.39
C PHE A 99 10.59 -1.10 2.47
N SER A 100 9.88 -1.97 3.18
CA SER A 100 10.42 -2.88 4.18
C SER A 100 11.42 -3.87 3.59
N ASN A 101 12.19 -4.52 4.46
CA ASN A 101 13.07 -5.60 4.03
C ASN A 101 12.28 -6.83 3.57
N GLU A 102 11.14 -7.07 4.17
CA GLU A 102 10.18 -8.12 3.83
C GLU A 102 9.67 -7.93 2.40
N PHE A 103 9.22 -6.72 2.05
CA PHE A 103 8.88 -6.35 0.68
C PHE A 103 10.06 -6.55 -0.28
N LYS A 104 11.24 -6.00 0.06
CA LYS A 104 12.46 -6.09 -0.76
C LYS A 104 12.91 -7.53 -1.01
N ASN A 105 12.55 -8.45 -0.14
CA ASN A 105 12.80 -9.88 -0.34
C ASN A 105 11.69 -10.54 -1.17
N ALA A 106 10.43 -10.25 -0.87
CA ALA A 106 9.28 -10.83 -1.59
C ALA A 106 9.24 -10.43 -3.07
N ILE A 107 9.58 -9.18 -3.39
CA ILE A 107 9.57 -8.64 -4.77
C ILE A 107 10.55 -9.35 -5.73
N LYS A 108 11.49 -10.13 -5.20
CA LYS A 108 12.45 -10.92 -5.99
C LYS A 108 11.84 -12.19 -6.58
N ASP A 109 10.65 -12.59 -6.13
CA ASP A 109 9.93 -13.76 -6.64
C ASP A 109 8.62 -13.33 -7.32
N PRO A 110 8.68 -12.87 -8.59
CA PRO A 110 7.49 -12.41 -9.31
C PRO A 110 6.47 -13.53 -9.57
N ASN A 111 6.91 -14.79 -9.64
CA ASN A 111 5.98 -15.90 -9.83
C ASN A 111 5.10 -16.07 -8.60
N LYS A 112 5.70 -16.06 -7.42
CA LYS A 112 4.96 -16.16 -6.16
C LYS A 112 3.99 -15.00 -5.98
N ILE A 113 4.37 -13.77 -6.34
CA ILE A 113 3.48 -12.60 -6.33
C ILE A 113 2.29 -12.85 -7.26
N ASN A 114 2.56 -13.23 -8.51
CA ASN A 114 1.54 -13.45 -9.53
C ASN A 114 0.59 -14.62 -9.24
N GLU A 115 1.00 -15.58 -8.43
CA GLU A 115 0.17 -16.71 -7.99
C GLU A 115 -0.75 -16.32 -6.83
N ASN A 116 -0.32 -15.38 -5.97
CA ASN A 116 -1.07 -14.97 -4.78
C ASN A 116 -2.02 -13.81 -5.01
N LEU A 117 -1.67 -12.88 -5.91
CA LEU A 117 -2.49 -11.71 -6.17
C LEU A 117 -3.46 -11.93 -7.34
N ARG A 118 -4.73 -11.61 -7.11
CA ARG A 118 -5.78 -11.54 -8.12
C ARG A 118 -5.85 -10.18 -8.79
N LEU A 119 -5.58 -9.13 -8.03
CA LEU A 119 -5.49 -7.76 -8.53
C LEU A 119 -4.42 -7.00 -7.74
N PHE A 120 -3.54 -6.35 -8.48
CA PHE A 120 -2.64 -5.32 -7.98
C PHE A 120 -2.88 -4.08 -8.83
N GLU A 121 -3.65 -3.13 -8.30
CA GLU A 121 -4.00 -1.90 -8.99
C GLU A 121 -3.26 -0.70 -8.41
N ILE A 122 -2.70 0.10 -9.30
CA ILE A 122 -1.99 1.34 -8.97
C ILE A 122 -2.62 2.46 -9.79
N VAL A 123 -3.07 3.52 -9.14
CA VAL A 123 -3.66 4.68 -9.80
C VAL A 123 -2.91 5.93 -9.41
N ALA A 124 -2.62 6.81 -10.37
CA ALA A 124 -2.03 8.13 -10.12
C ALA A 124 -2.77 9.22 -10.89
N GLY A 125 -2.67 10.46 -10.41
CA GLY A 125 -3.11 11.62 -11.18
C GLY A 125 -2.13 11.99 -12.29
N ASP A 126 -2.60 12.52 -13.40
CA ASP A 126 -1.75 12.99 -14.51
C ASP A 126 -0.94 14.26 -14.14
N ASN A 127 -1.39 14.98 -13.13
CA ASN A 127 -0.70 16.13 -12.54
C ASN A 127 -0.38 15.90 -11.04
N ASP A 128 -0.03 14.67 -10.69
CA ASP A 128 0.35 14.26 -9.34
C ASP A 128 1.85 14.46 -9.12
N GLY A 129 2.24 15.66 -8.71
CA GLY A 129 3.64 16.11 -8.68
C GLY A 129 4.59 15.15 -7.94
N MET A 130 4.28 14.75 -6.71
CA MET A 130 5.15 13.86 -5.93
C MET A 130 4.92 12.38 -6.23
N GLY A 131 3.69 11.99 -6.53
CA GLY A 131 3.30 10.61 -6.76
C GLY A 131 3.46 10.15 -8.21
N GLY A 132 3.25 11.05 -9.20
CA GLY A 132 3.11 10.67 -10.60
C GLY A 132 4.37 10.07 -11.23
N LEU A 133 5.52 10.74 -11.08
CA LEU A 133 6.78 10.23 -11.65
C LEU A 133 7.25 8.96 -10.93
N ALA A 134 7.21 8.95 -9.59
CA ALA A 134 7.62 7.80 -8.80
C ALA A 134 6.71 6.58 -9.08
N THR A 135 5.42 6.80 -9.22
CA THR A 135 4.46 5.73 -9.54
C THR A 135 4.69 5.17 -10.95
N LYS A 136 4.99 6.02 -11.92
CA LYS A 136 5.33 5.59 -13.29
C LYS A 136 6.64 4.80 -13.33
N GLU A 137 7.65 5.21 -12.56
CA GLU A 137 8.89 4.47 -12.46
C GLU A 137 8.67 3.11 -11.80
N PHE A 138 7.85 3.05 -10.77
CA PHE A 138 7.49 1.82 -10.09
C PHE A 138 6.72 0.85 -11.00
N ASP A 139 5.74 1.34 -11.80
CA ASP A 139 5.07 0.58 -12.87
C ASP A 139 6.09 -0.05 -13.83
N SER A 140 7.06 0.73 -14.26
CA SER A 140 8.12 0.25 -15.16
C SER A 140 8.98 -0.85 -14.51
N GLN A 141 9.29 -0.72 -13.22
CA GLN A 141 10.04 -1.73 -12.46
C GLN A 141 9.25 -3.02 -12.30
N LEU A 142 7.96 -2.94 -11.95
CA LEU A 142 7.08 -4.10 -11.86
C LEU A 142 6.94 -4.83 -13.19
N SER A 143 6.77 -4.06 -14.28
CA SER A 143 6.68 -4.58 -15.65
C SER A 143 7.97 -5.29 -16.07
N ALA A 144 9.15 -4.71 -15.78
CA ALA A 144 10.44 -5.32 -16.07
C ALA A 144 10.64 -6.65 -15.32
N GLN A 145 10.11 -6.76 -14.11
CA GLN A 145 10.11 -7.98 -13.29
C GLN A 145 8.99 -8.96 -13.66
N LYS A 146 8.12 -8.63 -14.59
CA LYS A 146 6.95 -9.42 -15.00
C LYS A 146 5.94 -9.65 -13.87
N ILE A 147 5.82 -8.71 -12.95
CA ILE A 147 4.78 -8.71 -11.93
C ILE A 147 3.50 -8.18 -12.57
N LYS A 148 2.43 -8.97 -12.49
CA LYS A 148 1.11 -8.60 -13.03
C LYS A 148 0.51 -7.50 -12.17
N HIS A 149 0.19 -6.37 -12.79
CA HIS A 149 -0.46 -5.24 -12.15
C HIS A 149 -1.22 -4.42 -13.20
N ILE A 150 -2.08 -3.54 -12.72
CA ILE A 150 -2.77 -2.54 -13.54
C ILE A 150 -2.28 -1.17 -13.09
N TYR A 151 -1.77 -0.38 -14.03
CA TYR A 151 -1.42 1.01 -13.78
C TYR A 151 -2.35 1.93 -14.56
N THR A 152 -3.06 2.79 -13.86
CA THR A 152 -4.02 3.73 -14.45
C THR A 152 -3.64 5.17 -14.09
N VAL A 153 -3.62 6.05 -15.10
CA VAL A 153 -3.45 7.48 -14.91
C VAL A 153 -4.82 8.16 -15.09
N MET A 154 -5.24 8.92 -14.09
CA MET A 154 -6.49 9.67 -14.10
C MET A 154 -6.23 11.17 -14.16
N PRO A 155 -7.13 11.98 -14.75
CA PRO A 155 -7.02 13.44 -14.67
C PRO A 155 -7.06 13.92 -13.22
N GLY A 156 -6.06 14.70 -12.79
CA GLY A 156 -6.04 15.32 -11.47
C GLY A 156 -4.69 15.33 -10.78
N THR A 157 -4.69 15.85 -9.56
CA THR A 157 -3.51 16.03 -8.72
C THR A 157 -3.47 15.00 -7.58
N HIS A 158 -2.50 15.11 -6.68
CA HIS A 158 -2.42 14.32 -5.43
C HIS A 158 -3.57 14.66 -4.48
N SER A 159 -4.76 14.17 -4.77
CA SER A 159 -5.98 14.61 -4.07
C SER A 159 -7.12 13.59 -4.11
N MET A 160 -8.13 13.84 -3.28
CA MET A 160 -9.37 13.06 -3.22
C MET A 160 -10.17 13.04 -4.54
N PHE A 161 -9.91 13.97 -5.47
CA PHE A 161 -10.53 13.94 -6.81
C PHE A 161 -10.04 12.76 -7.65
N VAL A 162 -8.80 12.30 -7.43
CA VAL A 162 -8.24 11.07 -8.03
C VAL A 162 -8.58 9.86 -7.15
N TRP A 163 -8.36 9.94 -5.84
CA TRP A 163 -8.41 8.77 -4.95
C TRP A 163 -9.83 8.24 -4.74
N ARG A 164 -10.82 9.12 -4.65
CA ARG A 164 -12.21 8.68 -4.43
C ARG A 164 -12.78 7.86 -5.59
N PRO A 165 -12.70 8.29 -6.87
CA PRO A 165 -13.14 7.44 -7.98
C PRO A 165 -12.26 6.19 -8.14
N ALA A 166 -10.94 6.28 -7.92
CA ALA A 166 -10.06 5.12 -7.95
C ALA A 166 -10.46 4.06 -6.92
N SER A 167 -10.68 4.46 -5.66
CA SER A 167 -11.16 3.56 -4.60
C SER A 167 -12.51 2.95 -4.94
N ALA A 168 -13.44 3.73 -5.50
CA ALA A 168 -14.76 3.24 -5.90
C ALA A 168 -14.67 2.19 -7.01
N ASN A 169 -13.79 2.38 -7.98
CA ASN A 169 -13.55 1.41 -9.06
C ASN A 169 -12.92 0.13 -8.48
N PHE A 170 -11.88 0.24 -7.67
CA PHE A 170 -11.25 -0.90 -7.01
C PHE A 170 -12.27 -1.74 -6.22
N LEU A 171 -13.14 -1.10 -5.44
CA LEU A 171 -14.18 -1.79 -4.66
C LEU A 171 -15.20 -2.54 -5.53
N GLN A 172 -15.35 -2.18 -6.81
CA GLN A 172 -16.21 -2.90 -7.74
C GLN A 172 -15.52 -4.12 -8.37
N GLU A 173 -14.20 -4.18 -8.32
CA GLU A 173 -13.41 -5.27 -8.92
C GLU A 173 -13.06 -6.37 -7.93
N ILE A 174 -12.97 -6.08 -6.62
CA ILE A 174 -12.60 -7.06 -5.61
C ILE A 174 -13.73 -8.05 -5.30
N PHE A 175 -13.35 -9.26 -4.91
CA PHE A 175 -14.23 -10.35 -4.49
C PHE A 175 -15.18 -10.89 -5.59
N LYS A 176 -14.75 -10.76 -6.85
CA LYS A 176 -15.44 -11.36 -8.02
C LYS A 176 -14.97 -12.77 -8.31
#